data_be1e6c8899ef33405c33244be1510c26
#
_entry.id   be1e6c8899ef33405c33244be1510c26
#
_cell.length_a   1.000
_cell.length_b   1.000
_cell.length_c   1.000
_cell.angle_alpha   90.00
_cell.angle_beta   90.00
_cell.angle_gamma   90.00
#
_symmetry.space_group_name_H-M   'P 1'
#
loop_
_entity.id
_entity.type
_entity.pdbx_description
1 polymer ?
#
loop_
_entity_poly.entity_id
_entity_poly.type
_entity_poly.pdbx_seq_one_letter_code
_entity_poly.pdbx_strand_id
1 'polypeptide(L)'
;VSHEIQKIRDSEDAALAEKEAYENFDKFLTPKINFVVPKPDKNLFRKRPKIALIREQGVNGQYDMAAALMEAGFEVKDVHMSEFGSSIKDLDSYRGLIVPGGFSYGDVLGAGSGMSNTILFNRKIRKIFSDFLSNDKNFGLGICNGCQFVSGIKEIIPGAANWPRFIKNDSDQYECRLVQLKIENSSSIFLKGMEGSVIPVMVSHGEGKAVFSEDEENIVASYVDPDHSVTKHYPFNPNGSAQGAAGVCNKDGRI
;
A
#
# COMPACT_ATOMS: atom_id res chain seq x y z
N VAL A 1 3.85 -12.15 -32.75
CA VAL A 1 3.67 -13.35 -31.89
C VAL A 1 3.31 -12.95 -30.47
N SER A 2 4.08 -12.09 -29.79
CA SER A 2 3.81 -11.71 -28.40
C SER A 2 2.47 -10.99 -28.22
N HIS A 3 2.12 -10.09 -29.14
CA HIS A 3 0.85 -9.36 -29.11
C HIS A 3 -0.37 -10.28 -29.27
N GLU A 4 -0.31 -11.30 -30.14
CA GLU A 4 -1.40 -12.26 -30.30
C GLU A 4 -1.54 -13.17 -29.07
N ILE A 5 -0.42 -13.54 -28.44
CA ILE A 5 -0.46 -14.28 -27.17
C ILE A 5 -1.06 -13.41 -26.05
N GLN A 6 -0.74 -12.14 -26.05
CA GLN A 6 -1.24 -11.19 -25.05
C GLN A 6 -2.76 -10.98 -25.17
N LYS A 7 -3.31 -10.88 -26.40
CA LYS A 7 -4.76 -10.83 -26.60
C LYS A 7 -5.50 -12.03 -25.99
N ILE A 8 -4.91 -13.21 -26.12
CA ILE A 8 -5.47 -14.45 -25.56
C ILE A 8 -5.36 -14.47 -24.03
N ARG A 9 -4.24 -13.98 -23.51
CA ARG A 9 -3.96 -14.01 -22.07
C ARG A 9 -4.73 -12.94 -21.29
N ASP A 10 -4.72 -11.71 -21.75
CA ASP A 10 -5.20 -10.56 -21.00
C ASP A 10 -6.57 -10.06 -21.48
N SER A 11 -6.62 -9.47 -22.64
CA SER A 11 -7.79 -9.08 -23.43
C SER A 11 -7.32 -8.36 -24.69
N GLU A 12 -8.22 -8.18 -25.66
CA GLU A 12 -7.87 -7.43 -26.88
C GLU A 12 -7.61 -5.95 -26.56
N ASP A 13 -8.42 -5.35 -25.71
CA ASP A 13 -8.29 -3.94 -25.34
C ASP A 13 -6.99 -3.68 -24.55
N ALA A 14 -6.66 -4.54 -23.60
CA ALA A 14 -5.40 -4.45 -22.84
C ALA A 14 -4.17 -4.62 -23.75
N ALA A 15 -4.21 -5.57 -24.68
CA ALA A 15 -3.14 -5.80 -25.64
C ALA A 15 -2.95 -4.62 -26.60
N LEU A 16 -4.04 -3.98 -27.05
CA LEU A 16 -4.00 -2.79 -27.89
C LEU A 16 -3.43 -1.59 -27.13
N ALA A 17 -3.92 -1.34 -25.92
CA ALA A 17 -3.46 -0.22 -25.10
C ALA A 17 -1.95 -0.34 -24.78
N GLU A 18 -1.45 -1.54 -24.51
CA GLU A 18 -0.02 -1.74 -24.27
C GLU A 18 0.80 -1.57 -25.55
N LYS A 19 0.29 -2.00 -26.70
CA LYS A 19 0.95 -1.77 -27.97
C LYS A 19 1.08 -0.28 -28.29
N GLU A 20 0.01 0.49 -28.10
CA GLU A 20 0.00 1.95 -28.29
C GLU A 20 0.96 2.64 -27.34
N ALA A 21 1.00 2.21 -26.07
CA ALA A 21 1.94 2.74 -25.08
C ALA A 21 3.40 2.43 -25.46
N TYR A 22 3.68 1.25 -26.00
CA TYR A 22 5.03 0.87 -26.47
C TYR A 22 5.48 1.70 -27.68
N GLU A 23 4.58 2.03 -28.60
CA GLU A 23 4.86 2.91 -29.74
C GLU A 23 5.16 4.36 -29.30
N ASN A 24 4.74 4.75 -28.08
CA ASN A 24 5.02 6.04 -27.44
C ASN A 24 6.05 5.95 -26.32
N PHE A 25 6.95 4.98 -26.37
CA PHE A 25 7.90 4.62 -25.29
C PHE A 25 8.74 5.79 -24.76
N ASP A 26 9.15 6.74 -25.60
CA ASP A 26 9.94 7.92 -25.19
C ASP A 26 9.20 8.83 -24.18
N LYS A 27 7.89 8.64 -24.03
CA LYS A 27 7.04 9.39 -23.08
C LYS A 27 6.54 8.55 -21.92
N PHE A 28 6.99 7.30 -21.78
CA PHE A 28 6.39 6.38 -20.80
C PHE A 28 6.71 6.76 -19.36
N LEU A 29 7.93 7.18 -19.09
CA LEU A 29 8.38 7.63 -17.77
C LEU A 29 8.90 9.07 -17.85
N THR A 30 8.22 9.94 -17.13
CA THR A 30 8.55 11.36 -17.01
C THR A 30 8.62 11.78 -15.54
N PRO A 31 9.56 11.20 -14.73
CA PRO A 31 9.61 11.46 -13.31
C PRO A 31 9.89 12.94 -13.01
N LYS A 32 9.20 13.46 -11.99
CA LYS A 32 9.40 14.82 -11.49
C LYS A 32 9.56 14.76 -9.98
N ILE A 33 10.78 14.93 -9.50
CA ILE A 33 11.10 14.84 -8.07
C ILE A 33 11.27 16.22 -7.49
N ASN A 34 10.42 16.61 -6.55
CA ASN A 34 10.38 17.91 -5.90
C ASN A 34 10.97 17.90 -4.48
N PHE A 35 11.43 16.76 -3.99
CA PHE A 35 11.94 16.61 -2.63
C PHE A 35 13.36 16.06 -2.61
N VAL A 36 14.00 16.23 -1.46
CA VAL A 36 15.28 15.61 -1.15
C VAL A 36 15.06 14.65 0.00
N VAL A 37 15.53 13.41 -0.13
CA VAL A 37 15.43 12.41 0.94
C VAL A 37 16.20 12.95 2.16
N PRO A 38 15.52 13.22 3.30
CA PRO A 38 16.18 13.74 4.47
C PRO A 38 17.16 12.71 5.04
N LYS A 39 18.34 13.19 5.46
CA LYS A 39 19.24 12.32 6.22
C LYS A 39 18.63 12.09 7.60
N PRO A 40 18.64 10.86 8.10
CA PRO A 40 18.16 10.57 9.45
C PRO A 40 18.89 11.41 10.49
N ASP A 41 18.12 11.99 11.42
CA ASP A 41 18.72 12.72 12.55
C ASP A 41 19.52 11.75 13.43
N LYS A 42 20.80 12.06 13.69
CA LYS A 42 21.65 11.26 14.56
C LYS A 42 21.07 11.07 15.98
N ASN A 43 20.22 11.97 16.43
CA ASN A 43 19.55 11.88 17.72
C ASN A 43 18.46 10.79 17.74
N LEU A 44 17.85 10.45 16.62
CA LEU A 44 16.90 9.33 16.49
C LEU A 44 17.57 7.99 16.85
N PHE A 45 18.87 7.86 16.56
CA PHE A 45 19.61 6.64 16.90
C PHE A 45 19.89 6.46 18.41
N ARG A 46 19.64 7.49 19.24
CA ARG A 46 19.79 7.40 20.71
C ARG A 46 18.53 6.88 21.42
N LYS A 47 17.34 7.15 20.87
CA LYS A 47 16.05 6.68 21.38
C LYS A 47 15.20 6.22 20.18
N ARG A 48 15.53 5.05 19.66
CA ARG A 48 14.82 4.50 18.49
C ARG A 48 13.38 4.19 18.85
N PRO A 49 12.38 4.84 18.22
CA PRO A 49 10.99 4.42 18.36
C PRO A 49 10.82 2.99 17.86
N LYS A 50 10.04 2.19 18.59
CA LYS A 50 9.82 0.79 18.23
C LYS A 50 8.71 0.65 17.19
N ILE A 51 8.94 -0.18 16.20
CA ILE A 51 8.00 -0.56 15.15
C ILE A 51 7.64 -2.04 15.31
N ALA A 52 6.35 -2.34 15.33
CA ALA A 52 5.84 -3.69 15.14
C ALA A 52 5.72 -3.94 13.63
N LEU A 53 6.58 -4.77 13.08
CA LEU A 53 6.51 -5.23 11.69
C LEU A 53 5.69 -6.51 11.67
N ILE A 54 4.43 -6.40 11.26
CA ILE A 54 3.45 -7.48 11.37
C ILE A 54 3.56 -8.39 10.15
N ARG A 55 3.62 -9.68 10.39
CA ARG A 55 3.60 -10.68 9.32
C ARG A 55 2.76 -11.90 9.66
N GLU A 56 2.43 -12.63 8.61
CA GLU A 56 1.80 -13.94 8.62
C GLU A 56 2.47 -14.83 7.57
N GLN A 57 2.12 -16.11 7.51
CA GLN A 57 2.58 -17.02 6.47
C GLN A 57 2.27 -16.45 5.09
N GLY A 58 3.27 -16.45 4.21
CA GLY A 58 3.17 -15.90 2.86
C GLY A 58 3.59 -14.44 2.72
N VAL A 59 3.76 -13.69 3.81
CA VAL A 59 4.42 -12.37 3.78
C VAL A 59 5.89 -12.56 3.44
N ASN A 60 6.43 -11.77 2.49
CA ASN A 60 7.81 -11.90 2.02
C ASN A 60 8.59 -10.58 1.95
N GLY A 61 7.93 -9.43 2.10
CA GLY A 61 8.57 -8.10 2.08
C GLY A 61 9.14 -7.63 3.43
N GLN A 62 9.18 -8.50 4.46
CA GLN A 62 9.55 -8.07 5.81
C GLN A 62 11.02 -7.70 5.95
N TYR A 63 11.94 -8.32 5.23
CA TYR A 63 13.37 -8.02 5.33
C TYR A 63 13.70 -6.65 4.72
N ASP A 64 13.19 -6.37 3.54
CA ASP A 64 13.40 -5.08 2.87
C ASP A 64 12.76 -3.93 3.66
N MET A 65 11.55 -4.17 4.16
CA MET A 65 10.86 -3.21 5.01
C MET A 65 11.60 -2.96 6.32
N ALA A 66 12.09 -4.01 6.98
CA ALA A 66 12.89 -3.88 8.21
C ALA A 66 14.17 -3.10 7.94
N ALA A 67 14.88 -3.38 6.84
CA ALA A 67 16.09 -2.65 6.46
C ALA A 67 15.82 -1.16 6.27
N ALA A 68 14.79 -0.80 5.49
CA ALA A 68 14.40 0.59 5.26
C ALA A 68 14.03 1.33 6.57
N LEU A 69 13.26 0.68 7.44
CA LEU A 69 12.88 1.25 8.73
C LEU A 69 14.09 1.44 9.67
N MET A 70 15.01 0.48 9.70
CA MET A 70 16.23 0.57 10.50
C MET A 70 17.15 1.67 9.97
N GLU A 71 17.26 1.84 8.66
CA GLU A 71 17.99 2.93 8.04
C GLU A 71 17.35 4.28 8.36
N ALA A 72 16.02 4.36 8.43
CA ALA A 72 15.29 5.54 8.87
C ALA A 72 15.42 5.83 10.37
N GLY A 73 16.06 4.96 11.16
CA GLY A 73 16.36 5.18 12.58
C GLY A 73 15.41 4.51 13.57
N PHE A 74 14.55 3.61 13.13
CA PHE A 74 13.65 2.86 14.00
C PHE A 74 14.29 1.59 14.58
N GLU A 75 13.76 1.13 15.72
CA GLU A 75 13.95 -0.22 16.23
C GLU A 75 12.81 -1.09 15.70
N VAL A 76 13.13 -2.14 14.94
CA VAL A 76 12.12 -2.99 14.31
C VAL A 76 12.02 -4.31 15.02
N LYS A 77 10.81 -4.69 15.41
CA LYS A 77 10.47 -6.01 15.94
C LYS A 77 9.61 -6.73 14.91
N ASP A 78 10.09 -7.86 14.42
CA ASP A 78 9.28 -8.80 13.65
C ASP A 78 8.26 -9.46 14.58
N VAL A 79 6.98 -9.33 14.22
CA VAL A 79 5.85 -9.82 15.02
C VAL A 79 4.97 -10.69 14.14
N HIS A 80 4.95 -11.97 14.44
CA HIS A 80 4.06 -12.91 13.77
C HIS A 80 2.64 -12.84 14.36
N MET A 81 1.62 -12.96 13.53
CA MET A 81 0.21 -12.89 13.95
C MET A 81 -0.14 -13.91 15.06
N SER A 82 0.52 -15.07 15.09
CA SER A 82 0.31 -16.07 16.15
C SER A 82 0.79 -15.64 17.55
N GLU A 83 1.57 -14.58 17.65
CA GLU A 83 2.02 -14.04 18.94
C GLU A 83 0.91 -13.23 19.64
N PHE A 84 -0.06 -12.71 18.88
CA PHE A 84 -1.17 -11.95 19.46
C PHE A 84 -2.11 -12.83 20.27
N GLY A 85 -2.47 -12.35 21.45
CA GLY A 85 -3.32 -13.08 22.39
C GLY A 85 -2.57 -14.15 23.21
N SER A 86 -1.31 -14.43 22.89
CA SER A 86 -0.41 -15.30 23.65
C SER A 86 0.70 -14.47 24.34
N SER A 87 1.79 -14.20 23.65
CA SER A 87 2.93 -13.41 24.15
C SER A 87 2.71 -11.89 24.02
N ILE A 88 2.01 -11.43 22.98
CA ILE A 88 1.66 -10.02 22.80
C ILE A 88 0.23 -9.77 23.30
N LYS A 89 0.12 -9.00 24.37
CA LYS A 89 -1.17 -8.62 24.99
C LYS A 89 -1.60 -7.21 24.67
N ASP A 90 -0.67 -6.36 24.26
CA ASP A 90 -0.87 -4.98 23.82
C ASP A 90 0.26 -4.53 22.87
N LEU A 91 0.12 -3.36 22.30
CA LEU A 91 1.12 -2.72 21.44
C LEU A 91 1.63 -1.39 22.05
N ASP A 92 1.49 -1.19 23.35
CA ASP A 92 1.78 0.09 24.03
C ASP A 92 3.25 0.51 23.93
N SER A 93 4.15 -0.45 23.81
CA SER A 93 5.59 -0.19 23.65
C SER A 93 5.98 0.23 22.22
N TYR A 94 5.09 0.12 21.25
CA TYR A 94 5.34 0.44 19.85
C TYR A 94 4.76 1.80 19.47
N ARG A 95 5.43 2.46 18.52
CA ARG A 95 5.01 3.74 17.94
C ARG A 95 4.45 3.58 16.54
N GLY A 96 4.87 2.57 15.81
CA GLY A 96 4.44 2.27 14.48
C GLY A 96 4.03 0.81 14.32
N LEU A 97 3.03 0.59 13.48
CA LEU A 97 2.56 -0.70 13.03
C LEU A 97 2.71 -0.75 11.51
N ILE A 98 3.61 -1.59 11.03
CA ILE A 98 3.91 -1.69 9.60
C ILE A 98 3.57 -3.08 9.10
N VAL A 99 2.89 -3.13 7.97
CA VAL A 99 2.49 -4.40 7.33
C VAL A 99 3.05 -4.43 5.91
N PRO A 100 4.05 -5.28 5.66
CA PRO A 100 4.71 -5.36 4.36
C PRO A 100 3.90 -6.15 3.34
N GLY A 101 4.43 -6.20 2.13
CA GLY A 101 3.87 -6.96 1.04
C GLY A 101 4.12 -8.46 1.13
N GLY A 102 3.43 -9.20 0.28
CA GLY A 102 3.49 -10.64 0.17
C GLY A 102 2.15 -11.23 -0.24
N PHE A 103 1.91 -12.47 0.17
CA PHE A 103 0.71 -13.25 -0.13
C PHE A 103 0.21 -13.95 1.14
N SER A 104 -0.28 -13.16 2.10
CA SER A 104 -0.69 -13.69 3.39
C SER A 104 -1.77 -14.77 3.25
N TYR A 105 -1.51 -15.96 3.84
CA TYR A 105 -2.32 -17.17 3.67
C TYR A 105 -2.51 -17.58 2.20
N GLY A 106 -1.57 -17.27 1.31
CA GLY A 106 -1.67 -17.56 -0.12
C GLY A 106 -2.82 -16.83 -0.82
N ASP A 107 -3.34 -15.77 -0.22
CA ASP A 107 -4.49 -14.97 -0.68
C ASP A 107 -5.76 -15.80 -0.96
N VAL A 108 -5.91 -16.97 -0.34
CA VAL A 108 -7.01 -17.94 -0.60
C VAL A 108 -8.40 -17.32 -0.37
N LEU A 109 -8.53 -16.39 0.58
CA LEU A 109 -9.78 -15.69 0.88
C LEU A 109 -9.84 -14.29 0.22
N GLY A 110 -8.92 -13.99 -0.68
CA GLY A 110 -8.64 -12.66 -1.22
C GLY A 110 -7.45 -12.02 -0.51
N ALA A 111 -6.73 -11.19 -1.24
CA ALA A 111 -5.50 -10.57 -0.78
C ALA A 111 -5.69 -9.78 0.52
N GLY A 112 -4.89 -10.08 1.54
CA GLY A 112 -4.97 -9.49 2.87
C GLY A 112 -6.18 -9.93 3.73
N SER A 113 -7.18 -10.59 3.13
CA SER A 113 -8.47 -10.89 3.80
C SER A 113 -8.31 -11.89 4.95
N GLY A 114 -7.45 -12.90 4.80
CA GLY A 114 -7.18 -13.87 5.86
C GLY A 114 -6.65 -13.21 7.14
N MET A 115 -5.67 -12.31 7.00
CA MET A 115 -5.13 -11.53 8.11
C MET A 115 -6.17 -10.59 8.74
N SER A 116 -6.93 -9.87 7.91
CA SER A 116 -7.99 -8.97 8.37
C SER A 116 -9.04 -9.72 9.19
N ASN A 117 -9.49 -10.87 8.69
CA ASN A 117 -10.48 -11.70 9.37
C ASN A 117 -9.94 -12.24 10.71
N THR A 118 -8.67 -12.61 10.78
CA THR A 118 -8.05 -13.04 12.04
C THR A 118 -8.18 -11.97 13.13
N ILE A 119 -8.06 -10.69 12.76
CA ILE A 119 -8.24 -9.58 13.70
C ILE A 119 -9.71 -9.36 14.01
N LEU A 120 -10.54 -9.19 12.98
CA LEU A 120 -11.93 -8.74 13.15
C LEU A 120 -12.78 -9.74 13.93
N PHE A 121 -12.54 -11.04 13.72
CA PHE A 121 -13.31 -12.11 14.39
C PHE A 121 -12.71 -12.59 15.69
N ASN A 122 -11.55 -12.09 16.12
CA ASN A 122 -10.97 -12.36 17.43
C ASN A 122 -11.06 -11.14 18.34
N ARG A 123 -11.97 -11.15 19.30
CA ARG A 123 -12.23 -10.00 20.20
C ARG A 123 -10.98 -9.45 20.91
N LYS A 124 -10.03 -10.33 21.31
CA LYS A 124 -8.81 -9.93 22.02
C LYS A 124 -7.87 -9.23 21.07
N ILE A 125 -7.62 -9.83 19.90
CA ILE A 125 -6.71 -9.26 18.88
C ILE A 125 -7.31 -7.96 18.34
N ARG A 126 -8.62 -7.95 18.03
CA ARG A 126 -9.33 -6.74 17.58
C ARG A 126 -9.15 -5.58 18.56
N LYS A 127 -9.28 -5.85 19.87
CA LYS A 127 -9.07 -4.82 20.89
C LYS A 127 -7.64 -4.28 20.86
N ILE A 128 -6.62 -5.13 20.79
CA ILE A 128 -5.21 -4.73 20.72
C ILE A 128 -4.97 -3.78 19.54
N PHE A 129 -5.45 -4.15 18.35
CA PHE A 129 -5.29 -3.32 17.15
C PHE A 129 -6.11 -2.03 17.22
N SER A 130 -7.36 -2.09 17.69
CA SER A 130 -8.22 -0.90 17.84
C SER A 130 -7.63 0.11 18.83
N ASP A 131 -7.14 -0.34 19.99
CA ASP A 131 -6.50 0.53 20.98
C ASP A 131 -5.26 1.21 20.40
N PHE A 132 -4.42 0.47 19.66
CA PHE A 132 -3.22 1.01 19.02
C PHE A 132 -3.55 2.04 17.94
N LEU A 133 -4.49 1.71 17.04
CA LEU A 133 -4.85 2.56 15.89
C LEU A 133 -5.63 3.81 16.30
N SER A 134 -6.32 3.76 17.46
CA SER A 134 -7.04 4.90 18.01
C SER A 134 -6.14 5.89 18.77
N ASN A 135 -4.91 5.50 19.11
CA ASN A 135 -3.97 6.38 19.79
C ASN A 135 -3.35 7.38 18.81
N ASP A 136 -3.60 8.66 18.99
CA ASP A 136 -3.16 9.76 18.12
C ASP A 136 -1.63 9.92 18.04
N LYS A 137 -0.90 9.30 18.95
CA LYS A 137 0.57 9.26 18.95
C LYS A 137 1.15 8.16 18.08
N ASN A 138 0.37 7.18 17.68
CA ASN A 138 0.82 6.04 16.90
C ASN A 138 0.58 6.24 15.40
N PHE A 139 1.29 5.50 14.58
CA PHE A 139 1.11 5.50 13.14
C PHE A 139 1.10 4.08 12.55
N GLY A 140 0.54 3.95 11.36
CA GLY A 140 0.48 2.69 10.63
C GLY A 140 0.79 2.87 9.16
N LEU A 141 1.34 1.82 8.53
CA LEU A 141 1.59 1.77 7.09
C LEU A 141 1.37 0.37 6.58
N GLY A 142 0.54 0.22 5.57
CA GLY A 142 0.39 -1.01 4.79
C GLY A 142 0.89 -0.83 3.38
N ILE A 143 1.67 -1.78 2.87
CA ILE A 143 2.19 -1.76 1.50
C ILE A 143 1.81 -3.05 0.79
N CYS A 144 1.24 -2.95 -0.42
CA CYS A 144 0.82 -4.07 -1.25
C CYS A 144 -0.18 -4.97 -0.48
N ASN A 145 0.15 -6.22 -0.20
CA ASN A 145 -0.68 -7.11 0.62
C ASN A 145 -1.00 -6.51 2.00
N GLY A 146 -0.05 -5.77 2.59
CA GLY A 146 -0.28 -5.01 3.82
C GLY A 146 -1.30 -3.88 3.66
N CYS A 147 -1.36 -3.21 2.51
CA CYS A 147 -2.39 -2.21 2.21
C CYS A 147 -3.77 -2.86 2.12
N GLN A 148 -3.89 -3.99 1.45
CA GLN A 148 -5.12 -4.78 1.34
C GLN A 148 -5.61 -5.23 2.73
N PHE A 149 -4.68 -5.70 3.57
CA PHE A 149 -4.95 -6.05 4.96
C PHE A 149 -5.45 -4.85 5.78
N VAL A 150 -4.73 -3.71 5.75
CA VAL A 150 -5.09 -2.52 6.54
C VAL A 150 -6.46 -1.98 6.09
N SER A 151 -6.73 -1.98 4.79
CA SER A 151 -8.04 -1.63 4.26
C SER A 151 -9.13 -2.63 4.70
N GLY A 152 -8.79 -3.89 4.85
CA GLY A 152 -9.71 -4.92 5.36
C GLY A 152 -10.16 -4.69 6.80
N ILE A 153 -9.35 -4.02 7.62
CA ILE A 153 -9.70 -3.68 9.02
C ILE A 153 -10.14 -2.23 9.21
N LYS A 154 -10.49 -1.53 8.13
CA LYS A 154 -10.85 -0.10 8.14
C LYS A 154 -11.91 0.30 9.17
N GLU A 155 -12.80 -0.60 9.56
CA GLU A 155 -13.85 -0.36 10.56
C GLU A 155 -13.32 -0.07 11.97
N ILE A 156 -12.06 -0.45 12.26
CA ILE A 156 -11.39 -0.16 13.53
C ILE A 156 -10.33 0.94 13.42
N ILE A 157 -10.22 1.57 12.25
CA ILE A 157 -9.28 2.68 11.99
C ILE A 157 -10.07 4.00 12.00
N PRO A 158 -9.82 4.91 12.94
CA PRO A 158 -10.49 6.20 12.95
C PRO A 158 -10.26 6.97 11.63
N GLY A 159 -11.36 7.42 11.00
CA GLY A 159 -11.32 8.22 9.79
C GLY A 159 -11.01 7.45 8.49
N ALA A 160 -11.16 6.11 8.49
CA ALA A 160 -10.92 5.25 7.32
C ALA A 160 -12.20 4.59 6.77
N ALA A 161 -13.39 5.05 7.15
CA ALA A 161 -14.66 4.39 6.80
C ALA A 161 -14.84 4.21 5.28
N ASN A 162 -14.43 5.21 4.49
CA ASN A 162 -14.59 5.23 3.04
C ASN A 162 -13.43 4.57 2.28
N TRP A 163 -12.44 4.01 2.95
CA TRP A 163 -11.33 3.33 2.28
C TRP A 163 -11.79 2.23 1.34
N PRO A 164 -11.06 1.97 0.26
CA PRO A 164 -11.48 1.05 -0.78
C PRO A 164 -11.50 -0.40 -0.28
N ARG A 165 -12.20 -1.23 -1.00
CA ARG A 165 -11.90 -2.67 -1.08
C ARG A 165 -10.94 -2.89 -2.23
N PHE A 166 -9.98 -3.78 -2.04
CA PHE A 166 -9.13 -4.25 -3.13
C PHE A 166 -9.70 -5.54 -3.70
N ILE A 167 -9.80 -5.58 -5.03
CA ILE A 167 -10.29 -6.73 -5.78
C ILE A 167 -9.34 -7.05 -6.92
N LYS A 168 -9.62 -8.10 -7.69
CA LYS A 168 -8.84 -8.47 -8.87
C LYS A 168 -8.68 -7.30 -9.83
N ASN A 169 -7.50 -7.22 -10.43
CA ASN A 169 -7.20 -6.28 -11.51
C ASN A 169 -8.19 -6.48 -12.67
N ASP A 170 -8.47 -5.42 -13.42
CA ASP A 170 -9.38 -5.50 -14.59
C ASP A 170 -8.85 -6.43 -15.69
N SER A 171 -7.54 -6.66 -15.74
CA SER A 171 -6.92 -7.63 -16.65
C SER A 171 -7.13 -9.10 -16.24
N ASP A 172 -7.69 -9.36 -15.05
CA ASP A 172 -7.72 -10.69 -14.41
C ASP A 172 -6.33 -11.35 -14.27
N GLN A 173 -5.25 -10.58 -14.45
CA GLN A 173 -3.87 -11.05 -14.42
C GLN A 173 -3.07 -10.42 -13.28
N TYR A 174 -1.95 -11.06 -12.96
CA TYR A 174 -0.91 -10.49 -12.11
C TYR A 174 -0.16 -9.41 -12.89
N GLU A 175 -0.33 -8.17 -12.51
CA GLU A 175 0.36 -7.04 -13.12
C GLU A 175 1.72 -6.84 -12.44
N CYS A 176 2.78 -6.89 -13.25
CA CYS A 176 4.15 -6.61 -12.81
C CYS A 176 4.76 -5.60 -13.79
N ARG A 177 4.68 -4.32 -13.43
CA ARG A 177 5.13 -3.24 -14.32
C ARG A 177 5.56 -1.99 -13.58
N LEU A 178 6.40 -1.19 -14.22
CA LEU A 178 6.77 0.12 -13.77
C LEU A 178 5.69 1.13 -14.18
N VAL A 179 5.20 1.90 -13.21
CA VAL A 179 4.20 2.96 -13.41
C VAL A 179 4.68 4.26 -12.78
N GLN A 180 3.97 5.34 -13.00
CA GLN A 180 4.20 6.60 -12.32
C GLN A 180 3.07 6.91 -11.35
N LEU A 181 3.46 7.33 -10.15
CA LEU A 181 2.54 7.84 -9.14
C LEU A 181 2.81 9.31 -8.88
N LYS A 182 1.77 10.12 -8.96
CA LYS A 182 1.78 11.49 -8.46
C LYS A 182 1.43 11.48 -6.98
N ILE A 183 2.24 12.17 -6.19
CA ILE A 183 1.97 12.39 -4.77
C ILE A 183 1.00 13.56 -4.65
N GLU A 184 -0.16 13.29 -4.10
CA GLU A 184 -1.22 14.28 -3.95
C GLU A 184 -1.01 15.12 -2.67
N ASN A 185 -1.64 16.30 -2.65
CA ASN A 185 -1.66 17.12 -1.44
C ASN A 185 -2.59 16.46 -0.41
N SER A 186 -2.03 16.07 0.72
CA SER A 186 -2.76 15.28 1.72
C SER A 186 -2.26 15.52 3.14
N SER A 187 -2.97 14.98 4.13
CA SER A 187 -2.56 14.98 5.54
C SER A 187 -1.48 13.93 5.87
N SER A 188 -1.11 13.07 4.92
CA SER A 188 -0.20 11.94 5.17
C SER A 188 1.14 12.37 5.76
N ILE A 189 1.46 11.82 6.93
CA ILE A 189 2.77 12.07 7.57
C ILE A 189 3.93 11.44 6.80
N PHE A 190 3.67 10.40 5.99
CA PHE A 190 4.68 9.66 5.24
C PHE A 190 5.11 10.38 3.97
N LEU A 191 4.22 11.17 3.36
CA LEU A 191 4.44 11.81 2.07
C LEU A 191 4.61 13.31 2.17
N LYS A 192 4.70 13.84 3.39
CA LYS A 192 4.86 15.27 3.67
C LYS A 192 6.12 15.82 3.03
N GLY A 193 5.97 16.89 2.23
CA GLY A 193 7.05 17.54 1.51
C GLY A 193 7.37 16.89 0.16
N MET A 194 6.57 15.91 -0.27
CA MET A 194 6.69 15.24 -1.56
C MET A 194 5.58 15.67 -2.55
N GLU A 195 4.69 16.53 -2.15
CA GLU A 195 3.48 16.92 -2.88
C GLU A 195 3.81 17.40 -4.30
N GLY A 196 3.07 16.92 -5.28
CA GLY A 196 3.28 17.22 -6.70
C GLY A 196 4.49 16.53 -7.35
N SER A 197 5.22 15.71 -6.60
CA SER A 197 6.23 14.83 -7.19
C SER A 197 5.55 13.71 -7.99
N VAL A 198 6.20 13.32 -9.09
CA VAL A 198 5.84 12.14 -9.89
C VAL A 198 6.98 11.15 -9.78
N ILE A 199 6.74 10.02 -9.15
CA ILE A 199 7.74 8.99 -8.85
C ILE A 199 7.46 7.70 -9.61
N PRO A 200 8.49 7.03 -10.17
CA PRO A 200 8.34 5.69 -10.73
C PRO A 200 8.20 4.67 -9.60
N VAL A 201 7.23 3.78 -9.73
CA VAL A 201 6.95 2.73 -8.75
C VAL A 201 6.70 1.41 -9.47
N MET A 202 7.22 0.32 -8.91
CA MET A 202 6.91 -1.03 -9.39
C MET A 202 5.58 -1.50 -8.81
N VAL A 203 4.62 -1.78 -9.66
CA VAL A 203 3.41 -2.52 -9.33
C VAL A 203 3.70 -4.01 -9.47
N SER A 204 3.19 -4.81 -8.53
CA SER A 204 3.43 -6.27 -8.49
C SER A 204 2.32 -6.95 -7.69
N HIS A 205 1.14 -7.12 -8.30
CA HIS A 205 -0.02 -7.75 -7.63
C HIS A 205 -1.13 -8.16 -8.61
N GLY A 206 -1.96 -9.12 -8.17
CA GLY A 206 -3.14 -9.60 -8.89
C GLY A 206 -4.46 -8.96 -8.43
N GLU A 207 -4.49 -8.39 -7.23
CA GLU A 207 -5.68 -7.83 -6.58
C GLU A 207 -5.44 -6.39 -6.12
N GLY A 208 -5.07 -5.52 -7.05
CA GLY A 208 -4.74 -4.11 -6.75
C GLY A 208 -5.80 -3.09 -7.10
N LYS A 209 -6.94 -3.51 -7.67
CA LYS A 209 -8.03 -2.60 -8.05
C LYS A 209 -8.73 -2.06 -6.82
N ALA A 210 -8.57 -0.76 -6.57
CA ALA A 210 -9.27 -0.04 -5.53
C ALA A 210 -10.72 0.27 -5.96
N VAL A 211 -11.70 -0.20 -5.17
CA VAL A 211 -13.13 0.07 -5.36
C VAL A 211 -13.68 0.75 -4.12
N PHE A 212 -14.21 1.94 -4.30
CA PHE A 212 -14.80 2.75 -3.23
C PHE A 212 -16.31 2.59 -3.24
N SER A 213 -16.94 2.69 -2.05
CA SER A 213 -18.39 2.79 -1.92
C SER A 213 -18.90 4.22 -2.16
N GLU A 214 -18.06 5.19 -1.87
CA GLU A 214 -18.28 6.63 -2.06
C GLU A 214 -16.95 7.24 -2.52
N ASP A 215 -16.96 8.47 -3.05
CA ASP A 215 -15.73 9.16 -3.43
C ASP A 215 -14.83 9.36 -2.22
N GLU A 216 -13.54 9.05 -2.37
CA GLU A 216 -12.53 9.21 -1.32
C GLU A 216 -11.79 10.53 -1.52
N GLU A 217 -11.77 11.34 -0.46
CA GLU A 217 -11.09 12.64 -0.46
C GLU A 217 -9.62 12.55 -0.01
N ASN A 218 -9.23 11.44 0.64
CA ASN A 218 -7.90 11.28 1.23
C ASN A 218 -6.99 10.37 0.38
N ILE A 219 -7.06 10.49 -0.94
CA ILE A 219 -6.11 9.85 -1.85
C ILE A 219 -4.77 10.57 -1.72
N VAL A 220 -3.71 9.81 -1.42
CA VAL A 220 -2.36 10.34 -1.20
C VAL A 220 -1.42 10.11 -2.38
N ALA A 221 -1.76 9.15 -3.24
CA ALA A 221 -1.00 8.85 -4.45
C ALA A 221 -1.96 8.39 -5.54
N SER A 222 -1.73 8.89 -6.77
CA SER A 222 -2.58 8.59 -7.93
C SER A 222 -1.73 8.07 -9.08
N TYR A 223 -2.26 7.10 -9.82
CA TYR A 223 -1.70 6.68 -11.11
C TYR A 223 -1.81 7.82 -12.11
N VAL A 224 -0.73 8.10 -12.82
CA VAL A 224 -0.68 9.17 -13.83
C VAL A 224 -0.13 8.66 -15.15
N ASP A 225 -0.61 9.30 -16.23
CA ASP A 225 -0.09 9.15 -17.58
C ASP A 225 1.25 9.92 -17.76
N PRO A 226 1.88 9.85 -18.94
CA PRO A 226 3.13 10.57 -19.21
C PRO A 226 3.04 12.11 -19.12
N ASP A 227 1.83 12.67 -19.21
CA ASP A 227 1.58 14.11 -19.06
C ASP A 227 1.27 14.50 -17.60
N HIS A 228 1.43 13.57 -16.66
CA HIS A 228 1.17 13.72 -15.22
C HIS A 228 -0.29 13.95 -14.86
N SER A 229 -1.21 13.63 -15.76
CA SER A 229 -2.65 13.65 -15.50
C SER A 229 -3.08 12.36 -14.84
N VAL A 230 -3.94 12.47 -13.80
CA VAL A 230 -4.51 11.29 -13.14
C VAL A 230 -5.30 10.45 -14.15
N THR A 231 -4.99 9.17 -14.22
CA THR A 231 -5.54 8.29 -15.26
C THR A 231 -6.26 7.08 -14.70
N LYS A 232 -7.32 6.66 -15.41
CA LYS A 232 -8.03 5.40 -15.19
C LYS A 232 -7.68 4.36 -16.26
N HIS A 233 -6.81 4.74 -17.21
CA HIS A 233 -6.56 3.93 -18.41
C HIS A 233 -5.33 3.04 -18.23
N TYR A 234 -5.48 1.81 -18.71
CA TYR A 234 -4.38 0.89 -18.91
C TYR A 234 -3.45 1.42 -20.03
N PRO A 235 -2.14 1.24 -19.96
CA PRO A 235 -1.39 0.49 -18.94
C PRO A 235 -0.91 1.35 -17.76
N PHE A 236 -1.20 2.64 -17.72
CA PHE A 236 -0.71 3.58 -16.71
C PHE A 236 -1.42 3.39 -15.36
N ASN A 237 -2.69 3.00 -15.37
CA ASN A 237 -3.42 2.47 -14.22
C ASN A 237 -3.65 0.96 -14.46
N PRO A 238 -2.71 0.10 -14.07
CA PRO A 238 -2.72 -1.30 -14.46
C PRO A 238 -3.82 -2.11 -13.76
N ASN A 239 -4.35 -1.58 -12.67
CA ASN A 239 -5.34 -2.27 -11.85
C ASN A 239 -6.78 -1.96 -12.28
N GLY A 240 -7.02 -0.80 -12.93
CA GLY A 240 -8.35 -0.25 -13.11
C GLY A 240 -8.90 0.42 -11.85
N SER A 241 -8.03 0.91 -10.96
CA SER A 241 -8.43 1.55 -9.71
C SER A 241 -9.27 2.79 -9.94
N ALA A 242 -10.40 2.89 -9.23
CA ALA A 242 -11.28 4.06 -9.29
C ALA A 242 -10.52 5.33 -8.84
N GLN A 243 -10.90 6.48 -9.40
CA GLN A 243 -10.26 7.78 -9.15
C GLN A 243 -8.74 7.80 -9.45
N GLY A 244 -8.18 6.78 -10.13
CA GLY A 244 -6.75 6.62 -10.31
C GLY A 244 -5.99 6.31 -9.01
N ALA A 245 -6.68 5.93 -7.95
CA ALA A 245 -6.09 5.80 -6.63
C ALA A 245 -5.04 4.68 -6.55
N ALA A 246 -3.86 5.02 -6.02
CA ALA A 246 -2.76 4.11 -5.73
C ALA A 246 -2.41 4.07 -4.24
N GLY A 247 -2.87 5.05 -3.47
CA GLY A 247 -2.70 5.11 -2.02
C GLY A 247 -3.73 6.00 -1.37
N VAL A 248 -4.12 5.66 -0.14
CA VAL A 248 -5.06 6.43 0.70
C VAL A 248 -4.48 6.59 2.10
N CYS A 249 -4.92 7.61 2.82
CA CYS A 249 -4.65 7.73 4.25
C CYS A 249 -5.95 7.98 5.03
N ASN A 250 -5.90 7.78 6.34
CA ASN A 250 -7.01 8.20 7.19
C ASN A 250 -7.05 9.73 7.35
N LYS A 251 -8.12 10.26 7.91
CA LYS A 251 -8.39 11.71 7.97
C LYS A 251 -7.26 12.51 8.64
N ASP A 252 -6.59 11.95 9.64
CA ASP A 252 -5.48 12.61 10.34
C ASP A 252 -4.09 12.31 9.75
N GLY A 253 -4.02 11.48 8.70
CA GLY A 253 -2.82 11.21 7.92
C GLY A 253 -1.80 10.29 8.57
N ARG A 254 -2.14 9.64 9.69
CA ARG A 254 -1.19 8.78 10.44
C ARG A 254 -1.16 7.33 9.93
N ILE A 255 -2.19 6.91 9.20
CA ILE A 255 -2.34 5.54 8.75
C ILE A 255 -2.64 5.54 7.27
#